data_95d88ed3fda19afead91c463744e0f15
#
_entry.id   95d88ed3fda19afead91c463744e0f15
#
_cell.length_a   1.000
_cell.length_b   1.000
_cell.length_c   1.000
_cell.angle_alpha   90.00
_cell.angle_beta   90.00
_cell.angle_gamma   90.00
#
_symmetry.space_group_name_H-M   'P 1'
#
loop_
_entity.id
_entity.type
_entity.pdbx_description
1 polymer ?
#
loop_
_entity_poly.entity_id
_entity_poly.type
_entity_poly.pdbx_seq_one_letter_code
_entity_poly.pdbx_strand_id
1 'polypeptide(L)'
;MPHLVLLYSGNLDAIVEMPRLCRELADAMLAVRDEAGAQVFPTGGTRVLAYPAPHHAVADGQGDHAFCYLNLRMGRGRSVAVQQAAGQAL
;
A
#
# COMPACT_ATOMS: atom_id res chain seq x y z
N MET A 1 1.16 -14.86 1.10
CA MET A 1 0.18 -14.02 0.40
C MET A 1 0.64 -12.57 0.49
N PRO A 2 0.86 -11.91 -0.65
CA PRO A 2 1.28 -10.52 -0.64
C PRO A 2 0.11 -9.62 -0.26
N HIS A 3 0.35 -8.68 0.64
CA HIS A 3 -0.65 -7.68 0.93
C HIS A 3 -0.02 -6.35 1.31
N LEU A 4 -0.70 -5.30 0.91
CA LEU A 4 -0.35 -3.93 1.23
C LEU A 4 -1.32 -3.44 2.30
N VAL A 5 -0.78 -2.96 3.40
CA VAL A 5 -1.56 -2.40 4.50
C VAL A 5 -1.31 -0.91 4.56
N LEU A 6 -2.39 -0.14 4.52
CA LEU A 6 -2.37 1.30 4.72
C LEU A 6 -2.92 1.60 6.12
N LEU A 7 -2.14 2.31 6.91
CA LEU A 7 -2.63 2.89 8.15
C LEU A 7 -2.57 4.41 8.00
N TYR A 8 -3.72 5.06 8.12
CA TYR A 8 -3.81 6.48 7.79
C TYR A 8 -4.64 7.24 8.83
N SER A 9 -4.42 8.55 8.89
CA SER A 9 -5.22 9.41 9.76
C SER A 9 -6.65 9.50 9.22
N GLY A 10 -7.64 9.34 10.09
CA GLY A 10 -9.05 9.25 9.69
C GLY A 10 -9.56 10.46 8.92
N ASN A 11 -8.92 11.63 9.08
CA ASN A 11 -9.30 12.83 8.35
C ASN A 11 -9.03 12.74 6.85
N LEU A 12 -8.23 11.77 6.39
CA LEU A 12 -8.03 11.55 4.95
C LEU A 12 -9.29 11.02 4.26
N ASP A 13 -10.22 10.39 4.97
CA ASP A 13 -11.46 9.89 4.37
C ASP A 13 -12.30 11.03 3.76
N ALA A 14 -12.14 12.25 4.25
CA ALA A 14 -12.87 13.41 3.74
C ALA A 14 -12.30 13.95 2.43
N ILE A 15 -11.05 13.64 2.09
CA ILE A 15 -10.37 14.21 0.93
C ILE A 15 -9.85 13.16 -0.04
N VAL A 16 -9.83 11.90 0.35
CA VAL A 16 -9.35 10.78 -0.49
C VAL A 16 -10.43 9.71 -0.55
N GLU A 17 -10.74 9.25 -1.75
CA GLU A 17 -11.63 8.10 -1.94
C GLU A 17 -10.84 6.82 -1.71
N MET A 18 -10.84 6.33 -0.46
CA MET A 18 -10.05 5.16 -0.08
C MET A 18 -10.40 3.88 -0.85
N PRO A 19 -11.67 3.56 -1.13
CA PRO A 19 -11.97 2.39 -1.95
C PRO A 19 -11.31 2.44 -3.32
N ARG A 20 -11.30 3.61 -3.95
CA ARG A 20 -10.65 3.80 -5.26
C ARG A 20 -9.15 3.68 -5.15
N LEU A 21 -8.55 4.28 -4.13
CA LEU A 21 -7.11 4.18 -3.88
C LEU A 21 -6.70 2.73 -3.68
N CYS A 22 -7.45 1.97 -2.89
CA CYS A 22 -7.18 0.55 -2.68
C CYS A 22 -7.25 -0.22 -4.01
N ARG A 23 -8.22 0.07 -4.86
CA ARG A 23 -8.32 -0.58 -6.16
C ARG A 23 -7.14 -0.25 -7.06
N GLU A 24 -6.74 1.01 -7.09
CA GLU A 24 -5.59 1.45 -7.89
C GLU A 24 -4.28 0.83 -7.39
N LEU A 25 -4.09 0.73 -6.08
CA LEU A 25 -2.91 0.10 -5.50
C LEU A 25 -2.88 -1.40 -5.78
N ALA A 26 -4.01 -2.08 -5.69
CA ALA A 26 -4.08 -3.50 -6.04
C ALA A 26 -3.76 -3.73 -7.52
N ASP A 27 -4.27 -2.88 -8.40
CA ASP A 27 -3.98 -2.97 -9.83
C ASP A 27 -2.48 -2.74 -10.09
N ALA A 28 -1.86 -1.80 -9.38
CA ALA A 28 -0.42 -1.57 -9.49
C ALA A 28 0.38 -2.78 -9.03
N MET A 29 -0.03 -3.45 -7.95
CA MET A 29 0.62 -4.68 -7.49
C MET A 29 0.51 -5.79 -8.54
N LEU A 30 -0.69 -5.97 -9.11
CA LEU A 30 -0.90 -7.01 -10.14
C LEU A 30 -0.07 -6.76 -11.39
N ALA A 31 0.34 -5.53 -11.65
CA ALA A 31 1.13 -5.16 -12.81
C ALA A 31 2.64 -5.39 -12.61
N VAL A 32 3.10 -5.67 -11.39
CA VAL A 32 4.53 -5.88 -11.13
C VAL A 32 5.01 -7.18 -11.78
N ARG A 33 6.15 -7.10 -12.46
CA ARG A 33 6.79 -8.24 -13.15
C ARG A 33 8.19 -8.44 -12.62
N ASP A 34 8.64 -9.71 -12.64
CA ASP A 34 10.02 -10.04 -12.31
C ASP A 34 10.94 -9.86 -13.54
N GLU A 35 12.20 -10.23 -13.40
CA GLU A 35 13.21 -10.10 -14.46
C GLU A 35 12.87 -10.92 -15.72
N ALA A 36 12.10 -11.99 -15.53
CA ALA A 36 11.65 -12.86 -16.62
C ALA A 36 10.31 -12.42 -17.22
N GLY A 37 9.72 -11.34 -16.70
CA GLY A 37 8.42 -10.84 -17.16
C GLY A 37 7.22 -11.56 -16.55
N ALA A 38 7.43 -12.44 -15.56
CA ALA A 38 6.34 -13.16 -14.90
C ALA A 38 5.68 -12.28 -13.82
N GLN A 39 4.40 -12.51 -13.60
CA GLN A 39 3.63 -11.80 -12.57
C GLN A 39 4.16 -12.19 -11.18
N VAL A 40 4.54 -11.17 -10.40
CA VAL A 40 5.11 -11.37 -9.07
C VAL A 40 4.04 -11.67 -8.03
N PHE A 41 2.95 -10.90 -8.04
CA PHE A 41 1.87 -11.03 -7.07
C PHE A 41 0.69 -11.76 -7.69
N PRO A 42 0.32 -12.93 -7.17
CA PRO A 42 -0.77 -13.71 -7.75
C PRO A 42 -2.11 -12.99 -7.58
N THR A 43 -2.94 -13.04 -8.60
CA THR A 43 -4.23 -12.36 -8.63
C THR A 43 -5.10 -12.77 -7.43
N GLY A 44 -5.16 -14.07 -7.12
CA GLY A 44 -5.97 -14.55 -6.02
C GLY A 44 -5.41 -14.27 -4.63
N GLY A 45 -4.12 -13.98 -4.52
CA GLY A 45 -3.45 -13.75 -3.24
C GLY A 45 -3.23 -12.29 -2.88
N THR A 46 -3.37 -11.38 -3.85
CA THR A 46 -3.10 -9.97 -3.63
C THR A 46 -4.22 -9.30 -2.83
N ARG A 47 -3.84 -8.57 -1.78
CA ARG A 47 -4.78 -7.85 -0.92
C ARG A 47 -4.27 -6.44 -0.66
N VAL A 48 -5.18 -5.48 -0.62
CA VAL A 48 -4.92 -4.12 -0.15
C VAL A 48 -5.92 -3.81 0.95
N LEU A 49 -5.42 -3.43 2.11
CA LEU A 49 -6.21 -3.18 3.30
C LEU A 49 -5.92 -1.76 3.79
N ALA A 50 -6.96 -0.99 4.06
CA ALA A 50 -6.82 0.38 4.56
C ALA A 50 -7.53 0.51 5.90
N TYR A 51 -6.78 0.96 6.90
CA TYR A 51 -7.28 1.13 8.27
C TYR A 51 -7.17 2.60 8.68
N PRO A 52 -8.30 3.28 8.89
CA PRO A 52 -8.25 4.64 9.41
C PRO A 52 -7.93 4.65 10.90
N ALA A 53 -7.09 5.59 11.32
CA ALA A 53 -6.90 5.90 12.73
C ALA A 53 -7.89 7.02 13.10
N PRO A 54 -9.00 6.72 13.79
CA PRO A 54 -9.99 7.73 14.12
C PRO A 54 -9.49 8.74 15.15
N HIS A 55 -8.52 8.31 15.97
CA HIS A 55 -7.91 9.14 17.00
C HIS A 55 -6.40 9.14 16.81
N HIS A 56 -5.81 10.31 16.73
CA HIS A 56 -4.37 10.44 16.52
C HIS A 56 -3.87 11.78 17.04
N ALA A 57 -2.58 11.86 17.27
CA ALA A 57 -1.91 13.10 17.58
C ALA A 57 -0.65 13.20 16.73
N VAL A 58 -0.40 14.37 16.16
CA VAL A 58 0.75 14.62 15.31
C VAL A 58 1.58 15.74 15.91
N ALA A 59 2.85 15.46 16.18
CA ALA A 59 3.82 16.41 16.72
C ALA A 59 3.26 17.17 17.94
N ASP A 60 3.22 18.51 17.88
CA ASP A 60 2.75 19.37 18.97
C ASP A 60 1.27 19.72 18.88
N GLY A 61 0.56 19.11 17.93
CA GLY A 61 -0.87 19.37 17.71
C GLY A 61 -1.18 20.64 16.93
N GLN A 62 -0.18 21.32 16.41
CA GLN A 62 -0.38 22.55 15.64
C GLN A 62 -0.51 22.23 14.15
N GLY A 63 -1.46 22.89 13.48
CA GLY A 63 -1.69 22.74 12.05
C GLY A 63 -2.59 21.56 11.69
N ASP A 64 -2.98 21.51 10.42
CA ASP A 64 -3.79 20.41 9.87
C ASP A 64 -2.88 19.35 9.33
N HIS A 65 -2.72 18.27 10.09
CA HIS A 65 -1.84 17.18 9.71
C HIS A 65 -2.64 15.95 9.28
N ALA A 66 -2.11 15.27 8.27
CA ALA A 66 -2.60 13.98 7.82
C ALA A 66 -1.39 13.09 7.51
N PHE A 67 -1.56 11.79 7.67
CA PHE A 67 -0.49 10.85 7.39
C PHE A 67 -1.05 9.55 6.82
N CYS A 68 -0.19 8.84 6.11
CA CYS A 68 -0.48 7.50 5.62
C CYS A 68 0.79 6.68 5.65
N TYR A 69 0.74 5.54 6.31
CA TYR A 69 1.83 4.56 6.30
C TYR A 69 1.44 3.40 5.41
N LEU A 70 2.37 3.01 4.52
CA LEU A 70 2.20 1.84 3.67
C LEU A 70 3.19 0.78 4.08
N ASN A 71 2.70 -0.44 4.31
CA ASN A 71 3.51 -1.59 4.64
C ASN A 71 3.22 -2.71 3.64
N LEU A 72 4.18 -2.96 2.75
CA LEU A 72 4.07 -4.04 1.77
C LEU A 72 4.71 -5.29 2.34
N ARG A 73 3.91 -6.35 2.46
CA ARG A 73 4.36 -7.65 2.93
C ARG A 73 4.46 -8.60 1.75
N MET A 74 5.64 -9.15 1.54
CA MET A 74 5.97 -10.03 0.43
C MET A 74 6.45 -11.39 0.95
N GLY A 75 6.29 -12.41 0.12
CA GLY A 75 6.87 -13.71 0.42
C GLY A 75 8.39 -13.65 0.45
N ARG A 76 9.00 -14.57 1.23
CA ARG A 76 10.45 -14.72 1.29
C ARG A 76 10.97 -15.23 -0.05
N GLY A 77 12.23 -14.95 -0.35
CA GLY A 77 12.89 -15.44 -1.54
C GLY A 77 12.72 -14.56 -2.78
N ARG A 78 12.04 -13.42 -2.65
CA ARG A 78 11.99 -12.45 -3.74
C ARG A 78 13.35 -11.79 -3.89
N SER A 79 13.78 -11.58 -5.15
CA SER A 79 15.05 -10.90 -5.42
C SER A 79 14.97 -9.42 -5.00
N VAL A 80 16.14 -8.80 -4.80
CA VAL A 80 16.21 -7.37 -4.50
C VAL A 80 15.58 -6.55 -5.63
N ALA A 81 15.83 -6.94 -6.89
CA ALA A 81 15.23 -6.25 -8.04
C ALA A 81 13.71 -6.29 -8.02
N VAL A 82 13.11 -7.43 -7.65
CA VAL A 82 11.66 -7.57 -7.52
C VAL A 82 11.13 -6.70 -6.40
N GLN A 83 11.79 -6.70 -5.24
CA GLN A 83 11.39 -5.86 -4.12
C GLN A 83 11.42 -4.37 -4.46
N GLN A 84 12.47 -3.94 -5.17
CA GLN A 84 12.58 -2.55 -5.63
C GLN A 84 11.49 -2.20 -6.64
N ALA A 85 11.20 -3.09 -7.59
CA ALA A 85 10.15 -2.88 -8.58
C ALA A 85 8.78 -2.76 -7.91
N ALA A 86 8.50 -3.60 -6.93
CA ALA A 86 7.25 -3.53 -6.16
C ALA A 86 7.12 -2.20 -5.42
N GLY A 87 8.19 -1.74 -4.76
CA GLY A 87 8.21 -0.47 -4.06
C GLY A 87 8.00 0.72 -5.00
N GLN A 88 8.59 0.69 -6.17
CA GLN A 88 8.47 1.76 -7.16
C GLN A 88 7.07 1.82 -7.79
N ALA A 89 6.38 0.68 -7.91
CA ALA A 89 5.04 0.61 -8.48
C ALA A 89 3.99 1.25 -7.57
N LEU A 90 4.27 1.33 -6.29
CA LEU A 90 3.34 1.84 -5.28
C LEU A 90 3.71 3.25 -4.85
#